data_b277a41c275cc2bce27dc1fa8964a2ec
#
_entry.id   b277a41c275cc2bce27dc1fa8964a2ec
#
_cell.length_a   1.000
_cell.length_b   1.000
_cell.length_c   1.000
_cell.angle_alpha   90.00
_cell.angle_beta   90.00
_cell.angle_gamma   90.00
#
_symmetry.space_group_name_H-M   'P 1'
#
loop_
_entity.id
_entity.type
_entity.pdbx_description
1 polymer ?
#
loop_
_entity_poly.entity_id
_entity_poly.type
_entity_poly.pdbx_seq_one_letter_code
_entity_poly.pdbx_strand_id
1 'polypeptide(L)'
;GNIRNPLYKGGGTIFGPKPHSYDIKLNRKVKDLAKISALSYKAKENAIVVIEDFSLDAPKTKEAAGLIKSLNLNKKRTLFVLPGYNENVQLSFRNMPTVLGVLLADINTYDIVNSDVLVLTENAAKIFSEEEAAVAEA
;
A
#
# COMPACT_ATOMS: atom_id res chain seq x y z
N GLY A 1 -27.21 -6.28 -51.04
CA GLY A 1 -26.33 -5.98 -49.91
C GLY A 1 -26.94 -6.38 -48.59
N ASN A 2 -26.09 -6.71 -47.63
CA ASN A 2 -26.54 -7.09 -46.30
C ASN A 2 -26.74 -5.83 -45.45
N ILE A 3 -27.83 -5.75 -44.67
CA ILE A 3 -28.15 -4.64 -43.76
C ILE A 3 -27.04 -4.43 -42.73
N ARG A 4 -26.26 -5.46 -42.41
CA ARG A 4 -25.12 -5.42 -41.47
C ARG A 4 -23.79 -5.06 -42.13
N ASN A 5 -23.81 -4.51 -43.32
CA ASN A 5 -22.60 -4.04 -43.98
C ASN A 5 -21.98 -2.93 -43.13
N PRO A 6 -20.64 -2.92 -42.91
CA PRO A 6 -19.96 -1.90 -42.10
C PRO A 6 -20.12 -0.47 -42.60
N LEU A 7 -20.56 -0.26 -43.81
CA LEU A 7 -20.90 1.06 -44.38
C LEU A 7 -22.22 1.64 -43.87
N TYR A 8 -23.09 0.81 -43.29
CA TYR A 8 -24.37 1.27 -42.76
C TYR A 8 -24.30 1.60 -41.28
N LYS A 9 -25.11 2.57 -40.87
CA LYS A 9 -25.29 2.90 -39.45
C LYS A 9 -25.84 1.66 -38.69
N GLY A 10 -25.12 1.23 -37.65
CA GLY A 10 -25.43 -0.01 -36.92
C GLY A 10 -24.96 -1.28 -37.59
N GLY A 11 -24.16 -1.19 -38.64
CA GLY A 11 -23.52 -2.31 -39.31
C GLY A 11 -22.40 -2.97 -38.50
N GLY A 12 -21.74 -3.98 -39.07
CA GLY A 12 -20.64 -4.69 -38.41
C GLY A 12 -19.38 -3.85 -38.27
N THR A 13 -18.62 -4.10 -37.20
CA THR A 13 -17.30 -3.50 -36.99
C THR A 13 -16.23 -4.29 -37.73
N ILE A 14 -15.45 -3.65 -38.62
CA ILE A 14 -14.39 -4.32 -39.40
C ILE A 14 -13.17 -4.58 -38.52
N PHE A 15 -12.68 -3.51 -37.84
CA PHE A 15 -11.55 -3.59 -36.92
C PHE A 15 -12.09 -3.44 -35.48
N GLY A 16 -12.50 -4.58 -34.91
CA GLY A 16 -12.95 -4.61 -33.51
C GLY A 16 -11.80 -4.42 -32.51
N PRO A 17 -12.12 -4.18 -31.25
CA PRO A 17 -11.12 -4.10 -30.20
C PRO A 17 -10.39 -5.44 -30.06
N LYS A 18 -9.07 -5.38 -30.02
CA LYS A 18 -8.21 -6.56 -29.79
C LYS A 18 -7.64 -6.47 -28.38
N PRO A 19 -7.55 -7.57 -27.63
CA PRO A 19 -6.85 -7.61 -26.36
C PRO A 19 -5.41 -7.11 -26.52
N HIS A 20 -5.01 -6.15 -25.73
CA HIS A 20 -3.63 -5.65 -25.68
C HIS A 20 -3.25 -5.28 -24.25
N SER A 21 -1.97 -5.26 -23.99
CA SER A 21 -1.42 -4.83 -22.70
C SER A 21 -1.46 -3.31 -22.58
N TYR A 22 -1.76 -2.82 -21.35
CA TYR A 22 -1.70 -1.39 -20.98
C TYR A 22 -0.48 -1.07 -20.14
N ASP A 23 0.61 -1.81 -20.32
CA ASP A 23 1.84 -1.64 -19.55
C ASP A 23 2.50 -0.30 -19.86
N ILE A 24 2.42 0.62 -18.91
CA ILE A 24 3.09 1.91 -18.97
C ILE A 24 4.32 1.83 -18.07
N LYS A 25 5.51 1.96 -18.67
CA LYS A 25 6.76 2.00 -17.92
C LYS A 25 7.00 3.42 -17.38
N LEU A 26 7.25 3.50 -16.07
CA LEU A 26 7.72 4.72 -15.41
C LEU A 26 9.17 4.56 -14.99
N ASN A 27 9.93 5.63 -15.06
CA ASN A 27 11.31 5.69 -14.59
C ASN A 27 11.35 5.47 -13.06
N ARG A 28 12.39 4.80 -12.55
CA ARG A 28 12.53 4.51 -11.13
C ARG A 28 12.53 5.79 -10.28
N LYS A 29 13.28 6.79 -10.66
CA LYS A 29 13.34 8.09 -9.95
C LYS A 29 11.96 8.75 -9.79
N VAL A 30 11.06 8.60 -10.77
CA VAL A 30 9.70 9.14 -10.68
C VAL A 30 8.87 8.37 -9.64
N LYS A 31 9.03 7.05 -9.56
CA LYS A 31 8.37 6.21 -8.56
C LYS A 31 8.84 6.55 -7.14
N ASP A 32 10.15 6.73 -6.97
CA ASP A 32 10.75 7.07 -5.68
C ASP A 32 10.29 8.47 -5.23
N LEU A 33 10.26 9.45 -6.14
CA LEU A 33 9.74 10.79 -5.86
C LEU A 33 8.25 10.75 -5.45
N ALA A 34 7.43 9.93 -6.10
CA ALA A 34 6.03 9.76 -5.74
C ALA A 34 5.85 9.18 -4.33
N LYS A 35 6.70 8.20 -3.95
CA LYS A 35 6.70 7.60 -2.61
C LYS A 35 7.07 8.62 -1.53
N ILE A 36 8.14 9.37 -1.73
CA ILE A 36 8.59 10.44 -0.82
C ILE A 36 7.51 11.51 -0.68
N SER A 37 6.89 11.91 -1.78
CA SER A 37 5.79 12.88 -1.78
C SER A 37 4.59 12.41 -0.94
N ALA A 38 4.18 11.14 -1.10
CA ALA A 38 3.09 10.55 -0.32
C ALA A 38 3.40 10.51 1.19
N LEU A 39 4.62 10.15 1.56
CA LEU A 39 5.08 10.15 2.96
C LEU A 39 5.12 11.57 3.55
N SER A 40 5.56 12.55 2.78
CA SER A 40 5.59 13.96 3.19
C SER A 40 4.18 14.49 3.49
N TYR A 41 3.18 14.09 2.70
CA TYR A 41 1.78 14.42 2.99
C TYR A 41 1.30 13.77 4.29
N LYS A 42 1.61 12.48 4.51
CA LYS A 42 1.27 11.79 5.77
C LYS A 42 1.92 12.43 6.98
N ALA A 43 3.17 12.85 6.88
CA ALA A 43 3.86 13.57 7.94
C ALA A 43 3.21 14.92 8.23
N LYS A 44 2.85 15.69 7.20
CA LYS A 44 2.17 16.99 7.32
C LYS A 44 0.80 16.87 7.99
N GLU A 45 0.08 15.79 7.72
CA GLU A 45 -1.24 15.50 8.30
C GLU A 45 -1.16 14.90 9.72
N ASN A 46 0.05 14.67 10.26
CA ASN A 46 0.28 13.95 11.52
C ASN A 46 -0.39 12.57 11.53
N ALA A 47 -0.39 11.90 10.40
CA ALA A 47 -0.99 10.60 10.20
C ALA A 47 0.01 9.44 10.30
N ILE A 48 1.19 9.68 10.88
CA ILE A 48 2.22 8.68 11.13
C ILE A 48 2.29 8.42 12.63
N VAL A 49 2.22 7.15 13.01
CA VAL A 49 2.32 6.68 14.39
C VAL A 49 3.49 5.70 14.46
N VAL A 50 4.38 5.88 15.42
CA VAL A 50 5.47 4.95 15.69
C VAL A 50 5.13 4.16 16.94
N ILE A 51 5.26 2.84 16.87
CA ILE A 51 5.01 1.92 17.98
C ILE A 51 6.25 1.06 18.27
N GLU A 52 6.35 0.56 19.47
CA GLU A 52 7.37 -0.44 19.81
C GLU A 52 7.21 -1.69 18.97
N ASP A 53 8.30 -2.39 18.73
CA ASP A 53 8.23 -3.68 18.02
C ASP A 53 7.46 -4.69 18.85
N PHE A 54 6.57 -5.41 18.20
CA PHE A 54 5.72 -6.41 18.83
C PHE A 54 5.77 -7.73 18.08
N SER A 55 5.58 -8.80 18.80
CA SER A 55 5.40 -10.15 18.27
C SER A 55 4.14 -10.76 18.86
N LEU A 56 3.49 -11.61 18.09
CA LEU A 56 2.34 -12.39 18.55
C LEU A 56 2.77 -13.86 18.65
N ASP A 57 2.54 -14.47 19.80
CA ASP A 57 2.87 -15.89 20.03
C ASP A 57 1.99 -16.82 19.19
N ALA A 58 0.75 -16.41 18.95
CA ALA A 58 -0.20 -17.14 18.11
C ALA A 58 -0.97 -16.19 17.18
N PRO A 59 -1.42 -16.69 16.00
CA PRO A 59 -2.20 -15.88 15.07
C PRO A 59 -3.63 -15.69 15.59
N LYS A 60 -3.86 -14.59 16.33
CA LYS A 60 -5.18 -14.24 16.90
C LYS A 60 -5.62 -12.85 16.49
N THR A 61 -6.70 -12.77 15.76
CA THR A 61 -7.32 -11.49 15.34
C THR A 61 -7.81 -10.65 16.52
N LYS A 62 -8.17 -11.28 17.65
CA LYS A 62 -8.61 -10.58 18.87
C LYS A 62 -7.51 -9.71 19.48
N GLU A 63 -6.29 -10.21 19.51
CA GLU A 63 -5.12 -9.46 20.03
C GLU A 63 -4.78 -8.29 19.12
N ALA A 64 -4.77 -8.53 17.79
CA ALA A 64 -4.59 -7.49 16.80
C ALA A 64 -5.69 -6.40 16.86
N ALA A 65 -6.94 -6.79 17.04
CA ALA A 65 -8.05 -5.85 17.24
C ALA A 65 -7.91 -5.04 18.55
N GLY A 66 -7.37 -5.66 19.60
CA GLY A 66 -7.03 -4.97 20.86
C GLY A 66 -6.01 -3.88 20.66
N LEU A 67 -4.94 -4.16 19.91
CA LEU A 67 -3.89 -3.20 19.56
C LEU A 67 -4.46 -2.00 18.77
N ILE A 68 -5.32 -2.24 17.79
CA ILE A 68 -5.96 -1.17 17.01
C ILE A 68 -6.88 -0.31 17.88
N LYS A 69 -7.57 -0.93 18.84
CA LYS A 69 -8.42 -0.19 19.79
C LYS A 69 -7.59 0.69 20.72
N SER A 70 -6.46 0.21 21.23
CA SER A 70 -5.57 0.98 22.10
C SER A 70 -4.98 2.19 21.37
N LEU A 71 -4.75 2.08 20.06
CA LEU A 71 -4.28 3.17 19.21
C LEU A 71 -5.42 4.11 18.73
N ASN A 72 -6.69 3.84 19.08
CA ASN A 72 -7.86 4.60 18.63
C ASN A 72 -8.05 4.63 17.10
N LEU A 73 -7.70 3.55 16.41
CA LEU A 73 -7.73 3.45 14.94
C LEU A 73 -8.88 2.61 14.38
N ASN A 74 -9.91 2.30 15.19
CA ASN A 74 -10.99 1.34 14.85
C ASN A 74 -11.75 1.59 13.54
N LYS A 75 -11.80 2.84 13.07
CA LYS A 75 -12.56 3.22 11.86
C LYS A 75 -11.68 3.72 10.73
N LYS A 76 -10.38 3.77 10.94
CA LYS A 76 -9.42 4.29 9.98
C LYS A 76 -8.75 3.15 9.22
N ARG A 77 -8.47 3.37 7.95
CA ARG A 77 -7.63 2.46 7.17
C ARG A 77 -6.21 2.61 7.66
N THR A 78 -5.68 1.55 8.21
CA THR A 78 -4.35 1.56 8.84
C THR A 78 -3.40 0.69 8.06
N LEU A 79 -2.26 1.25 7.68
CA LEU A 79 -1.14 0.54 7.08
C LEU A 79 -0.09 0.27 8.14
N PHE A 80 0.12 -1.00 8.50
CA PHE A 80 1.20 -1.42 9.38
C PHE A 80 2.44 -1.77 8.57
N VAL A 81 3.55 -1.14 8.88
CA VAL A 81 4.83 -1.41 8.24
C VAL A 81 5.74 -2.14 9.23
N LEU A 82 6.12 -3.34 8.84
CA LEU A 82 6.95 -4.24 9.63
C LEU A 82 8.37 -4.30 9.04
N PRO A 83 9.42 -4.40 9.87
CA PRO A 83 10.80 -4.48 9.40
C PRO A 83 11.09 -5.82 8.71
N GLY A 84 10.43 -6.89 9.13
CA GLY A 84 10.61 -8.24 8.62
C GLY A 84 9.33 -9.07 8.65
N TYR A 85 9.37 -10.21 7.99
CA TYR A 85 8.23 -11.11 7.90
C TYR A 85 7.94 -11.79 9.25
N ASN A 86 6.73 -11.62 9.74
CA ASN A 86 6.21 -12.34 10.90
C ASN A 86 4.85 -12.96 10.53
N GLU A 87 4.84 -14.28 10.40
CA GLU A 87 3.66 -15.03 9.96
C GLU A 87 2.47 -14.83 10.89
N ASN A 88 2.68 -14.88 12.20
CA ASN A 88 1.61 -14.73 13.19
C ASN A 88 0.92 -13.36 13.11
N VAL A 89 1.71 -12.31 12.91
CA VAL A 89 1.21 -10.94 12.75
C VAL A 89 0.42 -10.78 11.43
N GLN A 90 0.95 -11.29 10.34
CA GLN A 90 0.30 -11.28 9.03
C GLN A 90 -1.05 -12.00 9.05
N LEU A 91 -1.10 -13.21 9.62
CA LEU A 91 -2.32 -13.99 9.76
C LEU A 91 -3.35 -13.31 10.67
N SER A 92 -2.89 -12.60 11.71
CA SER A 92 -3.76 -11.85 12.62
C SER A 92 -4.41 -10.64 11.97
N PHE A 93 -3.71 -9.95 11.06
CA PHE A 93 -4.22 -8.77 10.35
C PHE A 93 -5.05 -9.13 9.11
N ARG A 94 -4.79 -10.27 8.47
CA ARG A 94 -5.39 -10.65 7.18
C ARG A 94 -6.92 -10.59 7.13
N ASN A 95 -7.60 -10.95 8.22
CA ASN A 95 -9.06 -10.96 8.26
C ASN A 95 -9.69 -9.57 8.49
N MET A 96 -8.92 -8.57 8.84
CA MET A 96 -9.43 -7.22 9.13
C MET A 96 -9.42 -6.34 7.87
N PRO A 97 -10.59 -5.88 7.38
CA PRO A 97 -10.68 -5.14 6.12
C PRO A 97 -10.08 -3.74 6.19
N THR A 98 -9.92 -3.19 7.39
CA THR A 98 -9.36 -1.84 7.61
C THR A 98 -7.87 -1.82 7.86
N VAL A 99 -7.23 -2.99 7.96
CA VAL A 99 -5.82 -3.12 8.33
C VAL A 99 -5.07 -3.87 7.25
N LEU A 100 -3.96 -3.29 6.81
CA LEU A 100 -3.03 -3.91 5.89
C LEU A 100 -1.64 -3.97 6.54
N GLY A 101 -1.10 -5.16 6.69
CA GLY A 101 0.29 -5.36 7.13
C GLY A 101 1.20 -5.55 5.92
N VAL A 102 2.21 -4.71 5.80
CA VAL A 102 3.17 -4.72 4.69
C VAL A 102 4.59 -4.72 5.23
N LEU A 103 5.50 -5.35 4.53
CA LEU A 103 6.93 -5.27 4.82
C LEU A 103 7.48 -3.92 4.35
N LEU A 104 8.50 -3.43 5.02
CA LEU A 104 9.17 -2.19 4.63
C LEU A 104 9.66 -2.23 3.17
N ALA A 105 10.21 -3.36 2.73
CA ALA A 105 10.68 -3.57 1.36
C ALA A 105 9.56 -3.50 0.30
N ASP A 106 8.33 -3.89 0.67
CA ASP A 106 7.19 -3.99 -0.24
C ASP A 106 6.26 -2.77 -0.21
N ILE A 107 6.59 -1.78 0.61
CA ILE A 107 5.77 -0.57 0.72
C ILE A 107 5.69 0.17 -0.62
N ASN A 108 4.47 0.48 -1.06
CA ASN A 108 4.22 1.18 -2.31
C ASN A 108 3.42 2.48 -2.10
N THR A 109 3.47 3.36 -3.08
CA THR A 109 2.81 4.67 -3.03
C THR A 109 1.29 4.54 -2.90
N TYR A 110 0.68 3.53 -3.55
CA TYR A 110 -0.76 3.33 -3.50
C TYR A 110 -1.24 3.02 -2.07
N ASP A 111 -0.57 2.10 -1.37
CA ASP A 111 -0.94 1.72 -0.01
C ASP A 111 -0.79 2.89 0.97
N ILE A 112 0.26 3.69 0.81
CA ILE A 112 0.48 4.90 1.61
C ILE A 112 -0.67 5.89 1.42
N VAL A 113 -1.06 6.18 0.19
CA VAL A 113 -2.13 7.14 -0.11
C VAL A 113 -3.50 6.61 0.28
N ASN A 114 -3.76 5.31 0.08
CA ASN A 114 -5.04 4.67 0.38
C ASN A 114 -5.29 4.50 1.89
N SER A 115 -4.25 4.47 2.71
CA SER A 115 -4.36 4.41 4.17
C SER A 115 -4.67 5.79 4.75
N ASP A 116 -5.43 5.84 5.85
CA ASP A 116 -5.63 7.07 6.61
C ASP A 116 -4.48 7.30 7.59
N VAL A 117 -3.97 6.23 8.19
CA VAL A 117 -2.88 6.27 9.17
C VAL A 117 -1.82 5.25 8.80
N LEU A 118 -0.56 5.68 8.87
CA LEU A 118 0.62 4.86 8.71
C LEU A 118 1.18 4.52 10.09
N VAL A 119 1.28 3.24 10.42
CA VAL A 119 1.88 2.76 11.66
C VAL A 119 3.20 2.09 11.35
N LEU A 120 4.27 2.64 11.87
CA LEU A 120 5.63 2.11 11.76
C LEU A 120 6.04 1.45 13.06
N THR A 121 6.69 0.32 12.99
CA THR A 121 7.41 -0.20 14.15
C THR A 121 8.73 0.56 14.32
N GLU A 122 9.29 0.57 15.52
CA GLU A 122 10.51 1.33 15.83
C GLU A 122 11.69 0.92 14.95
N ASN A 123 11.90 -0.39 14.75
CA ASN A 123 12.95 -0.88 13.87
C ASN A 123 12.68 -0.55 12.40
N ALA A 124 11.44 -0.61 11.93
CA ALA A 124 11.10 -0.18 10.58
C ALA A 124 11.37 1.31 10.36
N ALA A 125 11.07 2.15 11.35
CA ALA A 125 11.33 3.58 11.28
C ALA A 125 12.84 3.90 11.23
N LYS A 126 13.68 3.17 11.99
CA LYS A 126 15.14 3.31 11.95
C LYS A 126 15.71 2.94 10.59
N ILE A 127 15.34 1.78 10.06
CA ILE A 127 15.79 1.32 8.73
C ILE A 127 15.36 2.31 7.65
N PHE A 128 14.14 2.81 7.73
CA PHE A 128 13.60 3.77 6.77
C PHE A 128 14.40 5.08 6.76
N SER A 129 14.79 5.60 7.92
CA SER A 129 15.61 6.81 8.04
C SER A 129 17.03 6.61 7.51
N GLU A 130 17.61 5.43 7.67
CA GLU A 130 18.93 5.06 7.14
C GLU A 130 18.91 4.94 5.60
N GLU A 131 17.87 4.35 5.02
CA GLU A 131 17.69 4.25 3.56
C GLU A 131 17.52 5.63 2.92
N GLU A 132 16.75 6.53 3.54
CA GLU A 132 16.60 7.91 3.04
C GLU A 132 17.90 8.70 3.09
N ALA A 133 18.69 8.54 4.14
CA ALA A 133 20.01 9.17 4.25
C ALA A 133 20.96 8.68 3.15
N ALA A 134 20.99 7.38 2.87
CA ALA A 134 21.81 6.80 1.81
C ALA A 134 21.40 7.26 0.39
N VAL A 135 20.11 7.51 0.16
CA VAL A 135 19.60 8.02 -1.14
C VAL A 135 19.89 9.52 -1.30
N ALA A 136 19.95 10.28 -0.22
CA ALA A 136 20.25 11.71 -0.26
C ALA A 136 21.74 12.00 -0.51
N GLU A 137 22.64 11.06 -0.19
CA GLU A 137 24.09 11.17 -0.42
C GLU A 137 24.54 10.67 -1.81
N ALA A 138 23.66 9.99 -2.56
CA ALA A 138 23.93 9.43 -3.88
C ALA A 138 23.37 10.29 -5.02
#